data_53373631b4312ca7675ba889ce9cc3e6
#
_entry.id   53373631b4312ca7675ba889ce9cc3e6
#
_cell.length_a   1.000
_cell.length_b   1.000
_cell.length_c   1.000
_cell.angle_alpha   90.00
_cell.angle_beta   90.00
_cell.angle_gamma   90.00
#
_symmetry.space_group_name_H-M   'P 1'
#
loop_
_entity.id
_entity.type
_entity.pdbx_description
1 polymer ?
#
loop_
_entity_poly.entity_id
_entity_poly.type
_entity_poly.pdbx_seq_one_letter_code
_entity_poly.pdbx_strand_id
1 'polypeptide(L)'
;FFLLPKLSAQKNVELPLIYAGKSPRERKQRAQQFLEKVGLSDRSHHLPSELSGGQKQRVAIARALSNDPAIILADEPTGALDTKTGMQIMELLTQLNREGKTIIMVTHEPEIADYARRKIVIRDGEITQDTTDSVRID
;
A
#
# COMPACT_ATOMS: atom_id res chain seq x y z
N PHE A 1 7.40 2.88 -6.55
CA PHE A 1 7.31 3.16 -5.08
C PHE A 1 7.24 4.65 -4.77
N PHE A 2 7.79 5.51 -5.60
CA PHE A 2 7.80 6.97 -5.47
C PHE A 2 8.18 7.49 -4.07
N LEU A 3 9.12 6.83 -3.41
CA LEU A 3 9.68 7.31 -2.15
C LEU A 3 10.68 8.45 -2.43
N LEU A 4 10.71 9.44 -1.53
CA LEU A 4 11.71 10.50 -1.61
C LEU A 4 13.08 9.92 -1.21
N PRO A 5 14.07 9.87 -2.12
CA PRO A 5 15.29 9.08 -1.94
C PRO A 5 16.23 9.61 -0.85
N LYS A 6 16.11 10.89 -0.51
CA LYS A 6 16.92 11.56 0.52
C LYS A 6 16.28 11.55 1.92
N LEU A 7 15.08 10.98 2.05
CA LEU A 7 14.36 10.88 3.31
C LEU A 7 14.34 9.43 3.79
N SER A 8 14.50 9.23 5.11
CA SER A 8 14.34 7.91 5.72
C SER A 8 12.91 7.35 5.54
N ALA A 9 12.73 6.06 5.80
CA ALA A 9 11.41 5.43 5.80
C ALA A 9 10.42 6.19 6.69
N GLN A 10 10.82 6.53 7.92
CA GLN A 10 9.99 7.32 8.84
C GLN A 10 9.62 8.69 8.24
N LYS A 11 10.59 9.41 7.67
CA LYS A 11 10.35 10.73 7.09
C LYS A 11 9.44 10.68 5.85
N ASN A 12 9.53 9.62 5.05
CA ASN A 12 8.60 9.38 3.97
C ASN A 12 7.16 9.20 4.48
N VAL A 13 6.97 8.43 5.57
CA VAL A 13 5.65 8.21 6.17
C VAL A 13 5.12 9.47 6.87
N GLU A 14 5.99 10.30 7.45
CA GLU A 14 5.61 11.58 8.06
C GLU A 14 5.10 12.62 7.04
N LEU A 15 5.46 12.50 5.76
CA LEU A 15 5.23 13.54 4.75
C LEU A 15 3.76 13.95 4.61
N PRO A 16 2.77 13.05 4.45
CA PRO A 16 1.37 13.44 4.38
C PRO A 16 0.86 14.10 5.68
N LEU A 17 1.45 13.74 6.82
CA LEU A 17 1.10 14.30 8.12
C LEU A 17 1.58 15.75 8.28
N ILE A 18 2.65 16.14 7.58
CA ILE A 18 3.10 17.54 7.50
C ILE A 18 2.02 18.38 6.83
N TYR A 19 1.52 17.93 5.67
CA TYR A 19 0.46 18.62 4.94
C TYR A 19 -0.87 18.66 5.71
N ALA A 20 -1.12 17.67 6.56
CA ALA A 20 -2.27 17.63 7.46
C ALA A 20 -2.10 18.52 8.71
N GLY A 21 -1.00 19.28 8.82
CA GLY A 21 -0.76 20.19 9.95
C GLY A 21 -0.46 19.52 11.29
N LYS A 22 -0.06 18.24 11.28
CA LYS A 22 0.26 17.51 12.50
C LYS A 22 1.55 18.00 13.14
N SER A 23 1.58 18.06 14.48
CA SER A 23 2.78 18.43 15.24
C SER A 23 3.94 17.45 14.99
N PRO A 24 5.22 17.85 15.17
CA PRO A 24 6.37 16.97 15.02
C PRO A 24 6.28 15.69 15.86
N ARG A 25 5.74 15.82 17.09
CA ARG A 25 5.54 14.67 18.00
C ARG A 25 4.51 13.69 17.47
N GLU A 26 3.34 14.18 17.01
CA GLU A 26 2.29 13.33 16.43
C GLU A 26 2.76 12.64 15.15
N ARG A 27 3.47 13.36 14.27
CA ARG A 27 4.01 12.80 13.02
C ARG A 27 4.93 11.63 13.30
N LYS A 28 5.90 11.81 14.22
CA LYS A 28 6.84 10.76 14.60
C LYS A 28 6.12 9.55 15.18
N GLN A 29 5.19 9.76 16.09
CA GLN A 29 4.42 8.68 16.73
C GLN A 29 3.60 7.90 15.70
N ARG A 30 2.85 8.58 14.83
CA ARG A 30 2.05 7.94 13.78
C ARG A 30 2.91 7.20 12.77
N ALA A 31 3.99 7.81 12.31
CA ALA A 31 4.91 7.15 11.37
C ALA A 31 5.47 5.85 11.96
N GLN A 32 5.85 5.84 13.22
CA GLN A 32 6.30 4.63 13.91
C GLN A 32 5.22 3.55 13.97
N GLN A 33 3.98 3.91 14.33
CA GLN A 33 2.84 2.99 14.36
C GLN A 33 2.58 2.34 13.00
N PHE A 34 2.60 3.12 11.91
CA PHE A 34 2.34 2.57 10.58
C PHE A 34 3.53 1.77 10.04
N LEU A 35 4.77 2.12 10.37
CA LEU A 35 5.94 1.29 10.04
C LEU A 35 5.90 -0.05 10.80
N GLU A 36 5.47 -0.05 12.06
CA GLU A 36 5.25 -1.28 12.82
C GLU A 36 4.16 -2.14 12.16
N LYS A 37 3.02 -1.53 11.79
CA LYS A 37 1.91 -2.21 11.13
C LYS A 37 2.32 -2.93 9.84
N VAL A 38 3.27 -2.38 9.10
CA VAL A 38 3.81 -3.01 7.88
C VAL A 38 5.07 -3.85 8.11
N GLY A 39 5.47 -4.07 9.38
CA GLY A 39 6.60 -4.92 9.76
C GLY A 39 7.98 -4.31 9.51
N LEU A 40 8.11 -2.98 9.62
CA LEU A 40 9.34 -2.23 9.35
C LEU A 40 9.81 -1.37 10.54
N SER A 41 9.49 -1.74 11.78
CA SER A 41 9.89 -1.01 12.98
C SER A 41 11.40 -0.79 13.07
N ASP A 42 12.17 -1.81 12.70
CA ASP A 42 13.63 -1.82 12.72
C ASP A 42 14.29 -1.12 11.51
N ARG A 43 13.50 -0.66 10.56
CA ARG A 43 13.93 -0.01 9.30
C ARG A 43 13.58 1.48 9.23
N SER A 44 13.05 2.06 10.29
CA SER A 44 12.53 3.44 10.32
C SER A 44 13.56 4.50 9.89
N HIS A 45 14.83 4.29 10.19
CA HIS A 45 15.92 5.23 9.88
C HIS A 45 16.62 4.95 8.54
N HIS A 46 16.28 3.85 7.84
CA HIS A 46 16.90 3.50 6.57
C HIS A 46 16.43 4.43 5.43
N LEU A 47 17.35 4.75 4.53
CA LEU A 47 17.04 5.42 3.27
C LEU A 47 16.46 4.42 2.26
N PRO A 48 15.69 4.86 1.26
CA PRO A 48 15.16 3.97 0.21
C PRO A 48 16.24 3.12 -0.48
N SER A 49 17.46 3.65 -0.65
CA SER A 49 18.59 2.91 -1.23
C SER A 49 19.06 1.71 -0.38
N GLU A 50 18.73 1.70 0.89
CA GLU A 50 19.09 0.65 1.86
C GLU A 50 17.97 -0.38 2.06
N LEU A 51 16.86 -0.24 1.33
CA LEU A 51 15.67 -1.09 1.45
C LEU A 51 15.50 -1.97 0.21
N SER A 52 15.03 -3.21 0.42
CA SER A 52 14.57 -4.07 -0.67
C SER A 52 13.35 -3.50 -1.38
N GLY A 53 13.00 -4.02 -2.57
CA GLY A 53 11.80 -3.62 -3.30
C GLY A 53 10.52 -3.76 -2.46
N GLY A 54 10.35 -4.91 -1.80
CA GLY A 54 9.21 -5.17 -0.91
C GLY A 54 9.18 -4.25 0.30
N GLN A 55 10.33 -3.94 0.89
CA GLN A 55 10.42 -2.98 1.99
C GLN A 55 10.04 -1.57 1.54
N LYS A 56 10.50 -1.12 0.37
CA LYS A 56 10.07 0.16 -0.23
C LYS A 56 8.57 0.22 -0.44
N GLN A 57 7.97 -0.86 -0.95
CA GLN A 57 6.51 -0.93 -1.14
C GLN A 57 5.76 -0.87 0.19
N ARG A 58 6.25 -1.55 1.23
CA ARG A 58 5.67 -1.46 2.57
C ARG A 58 5.76 -0.04 3.16
N VAL A 59 6.87 0.68 2.94
CA VAL A 59 6.98 2.11 3.32
C VAL A 59 5.97 2.96 2.56
N ALA A 60 5.77 2.73 1.26
CA ALA A 60 4.77 3.43 0.46
C ALA A 60 3.33 3.18 0.98
N ILE A 61 3.02 1.94 1.37
CA ILE A 61 1.74 1.58 2.00
C ILE A 61 1.59 2.28 3.35
N ALA A 62 2.61 2.24 4.22
CA ALA A 62 2.60 2.93 5.51
C ALA A 62 2.35 4.44 5.33
N ARG A 63 2.99 5.07 4.34
CA ARG A 63 2.78 6.46 3.98
C ARG A 63 1.34 6.73 3.54
N ALA A 64 0.77 5.87 2.70
CA ALA A 64 -0.62 5.98 2.27
C ALA A 64 -1.60 5.89 3.45
N LEU A 65 -1.31 5.06 4.45
CA LEU A 65 -2.13 4.87 5.65
C LEU A 65 -2.02 6.00 6.67
N SER A 66 -0.99 6.83 6.62
CA SER A 66 -0.62 7.75 7.71
C SER A 66 -1.73 8.73 8.12
N ASN A 67 -2.56 9.17 7.18
CA ASN A 67 -3.73 10.03 7.43
C ASN A 67 -5.04 9.25 7.64
N ASP A 68 -4.96 7.93 7.87
CA ASP A 68 -6.12 7.06 8.08
C ASP A 68 -7.21 7.17 6.97
N PRO A 69 -6.84 6.98 5.69
CA PRO A 69 -7.78 7.14 4.59
C PRO A 69 -8.85 6.05 4.60
N ALA A 70 -10.03 6.35 4.07
CA ALA A 70 -11.07 5.35 3.84
C ALA A 70 -10.80 4.51 2.58
N ILE A 71 -10.08 5.08 1.60
CA ILE A 71 -9.80 4.46 0.30
C ILE A 71 -8.29 4.49 0.04
N ILE A 72 -7.74 3.37 -0.42
CA ILE A 72 -6.36 3.22 -0.86
C ILE A 72 -6.39 2.93 -2.36
N LEU A 73 -5.64 3.71 -3.13
CA LEU A 73 -5.42 3.47 -4.56
C LEU A 73 -4.07 2.78 -4.75
N ALA A 74 -4.08 1.63 -5.40
CA ALA A 74 -2.90 0.82 -5.66
C ALA A 74 -2.76 0.60 -7.17
N ASP A 75 -1.76 1.24 -7.77
CA ASP A 75 -1.43 1.09 -9.19
C ASP A 75 -0.24 0.14 -9.32
N GLU A 76 -0.47 -1.02 -9.95
CA GLU A 76 0.51 -2.12 -10.11
C GLU A 76 1.31 -2.43 -8.82
N PRO A 77 0.63 -2.77 -7.70
CA PRO A 77 1.28 -2.83 -6.39
C PRO A 77 2.38 -3.90 -6.29
N THR A 78 2.42 -4.85 -7.21
CA THR A 78 3.36 -5.98 -7.27
C THR A 78 4.32 -5.92 -8.45
N GLY A 79 4.10 -5.04 -9.42
CA GLY A 79 4.76 -5.04 -10.73
C GLY A 79 6.29 -4.92 -10.75
N ALA A 80 6.91 -4.44 -9.66
CA ALA A 80 8.36 -4.33 -9.51
C ALA A 80 8.95 -5.35 -8.51
N LEU A 81 8.18 -6.38 -8.14
CA LEU A 81 8.53 -7.33 -7.09
C LEU A 81 8.62 -8.76 -7.65
N ASP A 82 9.45 -9.60 -7.03
CA ASP A 82 9.38 -11.04 -7.24
C ASP A 82 8.05 -11.60 -6.72
N THR A 83 7.65 -12.76 -7.24
CA THR A 83 6.35 -13.39 -6.95
C THR A 83 6.10 -13.55 -5.46
N LYS A 84 7.08 -14.04 -4.70
CA LYS A 84 6.94 -14.27 -3.26
C LYS A 84 6.70 -12.96 -2.50
N THR A 85 7.48 -11.94 -2.82
CA THR A 85 7.35 -10.61 -2.21
C THR A 85 6.04 -9.96 -2.63
N GLY A 86 5.64 -10.11 -3.89
CA GLY A 86 4.35 -9.64 -4.40
C GLY A 86 3.18 -10.24 -3.63
N MET A 87 3.18 -11.55 -3.40
CA MET A 87 2.15 -12.22 -2.59
C MET A 87 2.05 -11.62 -1.17
N GLN A 88 3.17 -11.35 -0.52
CA GLN A 88 3.18 -10.73 0.81
C GLN A 88 2.58 -9.31 0.81
N ILE A 89 2.77 -8.56 -0.27
CA ILE A 89 2.11 -7.24 -0.42
C ILE A 89 0.61 -7.41 -0.60
N MET A 90 0.17 -8.41 -1.39
CA MET A 90 -1.26 -8.69 -1.57
C MET A 90 -1.94 -9.17 -0.27
N GLU A 91 -1.25 -9.99 0.53
CA GLU A 91 -1.73 -10.38 1.87
C GLU A 91 -1.91 -9.15 2.77
N LEU A 92 -0.94 -8.23 2.79
CA LEU A 92 -1.04 -6.99 3.55
C LEU A 92 -2.23 -6.13 3.11
N LEU A 93 -2.44 -5.94 1.79
CA LEU A 93 -3.58 -5.19 1.26
C LEU A 93 -4.91 -5.89 1.60
N THR A 94 -4.97 -7.21 1.52
CA THR A 94 -6.14 -8.01 1.90
C THR A 94 -6.48 -7.82 3.38
N GLN A 95 -5.46 -7.85 4.25
CA GLN A 95 -5.65 -7.58 5.68
C GLN A 95 -6.22 -6.18 5.92
N LEU A 96 -5.67 -5.15 5.27
CA LEU A 96 -6.18 -3.77 5.37
C LEU A 96 -7.64 -3.66 4.91
N ASN A 97 -8.02 -4.41 3.87
CA ASN A 97 -9.41 -4.47 3.43
C ASN A 97 -10.32 -5.13 4.48
N ARG A 98 -9.88 -6.24 5.10
CA ARG A 98 -10.62 -6.87 6.20
C ARG A 98 -10.78 -5.95 7.42
N GLU A 99 -9.84 -5.04 7.65
CA GLU A 99 -9.89 -3.99 8.67
C GLU A 99 -10.81 -2.81 8.29
N GLY A 100 -11.52 -2.88 7.16
CA GLY A 100 -12.51 -1.90 6.73
C GLY A 100 -12.01 -0.85 5.73
N LYS A 101 -10.78 -0.95 5.22
CA LYS A 101 -10.30 -0.05 4.16
C LYS A 101 -10.84 -0.49 2.80
N THR A 102 -11.28 0.46 2.00
CA THR A 102 -11.58 0.21 0.58
C THR A 102 -10.28 0.25 -0.21
N ILE A 103 -9.99 -0.81 -0.98
CA ILE A 103 -8.83 -0.88 -1.85
C ILE A 103 -9.29 -0.87 -3.30
N ILE A 104 -8.82 0.10 -4.06
CA ILE A 104 -9.01 0.14 -5.51
C ILE A 104 -7.66 -0.14 -6.14
N MET A 105 -7.57 -1.23 -6.89
CA MET A 105 -6.33 -1.70 -7.48
C MET A 105 -6.42 -1.67 -9.00
N VAL A 106 -5.37 -1.18 -9.64
CA VAL A 106 -5.17 -1.27 -11.08
C VAL A 106 -4.05 -2.28 -11.32
N THR A 107 -4.30 -3.28 -12.17
CA THR A 107 -3.30 -4.27 -12.56
C THR A 107 -3.64 -4.86 -13.91
N HIS A 108 -2.62 -5.29 -14.64
CA HIS A 108 -2.77 -6.09 -15.85
C HIS A 108 -2.52 -7.59 -15.61
N GLU A 109 -2.19 -7.97 -14.37
CA GLU A 109 -1.95 -9.36 -13.97
C GLU A 109 -3.26 -10.02 -13.48
N PRO A 110 -3.79 -11.05 -14.18
CA PRO A 110 -5.04 -11.71 -13.77
C PRO A 110 -4.97 -12.30 -12.36
N GLU A 111 -3.84 -12.90 -11.98
CA GLU A 111 -3.65 -13.51 -10.66
C GLU A 111 -3.74 -12.47 -9.53
N ILE A 112 -3.26 -11.26 -9.77
CA ILE A 112 -3.37 -10.14 -8.83
C ILE A 112 -4.80 -9.61 -8.79
N ALA A 113 -5.49 -9.53 -9.95
CA ALA A 113 -6.89 -9.14 -10.01
C ALA A 113 -7.81 -10.11 -9.24
N ASP A 114 -7.42 -11.37 -9.10
CA ASP A 114 -8.20 -12.39 -8.39
C ASP A 114 -8.29 -12.17 -6.86
N TYR A 115 -7.46 -11.30 -6.30
CA TYR A 115 -7.61 -10.85 -4.91
C TYR A 115 -8.81 -9.92 -4.68
N ALA A 116 -9.35 -9.31 -5.75
CA ALA A 116 -10.46 -8.36 -5.65
C ALA A 116 -11.81 -9.08 -5.71
N ARG A 117 -12.78 -8.62 -4.88
CA ARG A 117 -14.17 -9.12 -4.91
C ARG A 117 -14.95 -8.64 -6.13
N ARG A 118 -14.62 -7.47 -6.66
CA ARG A 118 -15.22 -6.90 -7.88
C ARG A 118 -14.12 -6.59 -8.86
N LYS A 119 -14.30 -7.05 -10.09
CA LYS A 119 -13.35 -6.85 -11.18
C LYS A 119 -14.03 -6.08 -12.30
N ILE A 120 -13.38 -5.01 -12.74
CA ILE A 120 -13.82 -4.21 -13.88
C ILE A 120 -12.73 -4.31 -14.94
N VAL A 121 -13.08 -4.83 -16.12
CA VAL A 121 -12.15 -4.90 -17.25
C VAL A 121 -12.43 -3.74 -18.18
N ILE A 122 -11.40 -2.95 -18.44
CA ILE A 122 -11.45 -1.80 -19.33
C ILE A 122 -10.59 -2.10 -20.56
N ARG A 123 -11.14 -1.91 -21.76
CA ARG A 123 -10.44 -1.99 -23.04
C ARG A 123 -10.82 -0.80 -23.91
N ASP A 124 -9.85 -0.17 -24.51
CA ASP A 124 -10.03 1.00 -25.39
C ASP A 124 -10.90 2.12 -24.79
N GLY A 125 -10.82 2.29 -23.45
CA GLY A 125 -11.60 3.30 -22.73
C GLY A 125 -13.03 2.90 -22.37
N GLU A 126 -13.45 1.67 -22.71
CA GLU A 126 -14.79 1.15 -22.43
C GLU A 126 -14.75 0.00 -21.41
N ILE A 127 -15.78 -0.07 -20.56
CA ILE A 127 -15.96 -1.20 -19.65
C ILE A 127 -16.50 -2.38 -20.45
N THR A 128 -15.70 -3.43 -20.56
CA THR A 128 -16.08 -4.66 -21.28
C THR A 128 -16.61 -5.73 -20.34
N GLN A 129 -16.26 -5.66 -19.05
CA GLN A 129 -16.71 -6.63 -18.05
C GLN A 129 -16.78 -5.96 -16.68
N ASP A 130 -17.81 -6.25 -15.91
CA ASP A 130 -17.96 -5.88 -14.50
C ASP A 130 -18.52 -7.08 -13.74
N THR A 131 -17.69 -7.73 -12.96
CA THR A 131 -18.04 -8.95 -12.24
C THR A 131 -17.78 -8.78 -10.76
N THR A 132 -18.77 -9.17 -9.96
CA THR A 132 -18.63 -9.29 -8.51
C THR A 132 -18.66 -10.77 -8.18
N ASP A 133 -17.57 -11.31 -7.65
CA ASP A 133 -17.58 -12.67 -7.14
C ASP A 133 -18.54 -12.73 -5.94
N SER A 134 -19.49 -13.64 -5.98
CA SER A 134 -20.32 -14.00 -4.83
C SER A 134 -19.40 -14.62 -3.78
N VAL A 135 -19.10 -13.85 -2.76
CA VAL A 135 -18.10 -14.03 -1.75
C VAL A 135 -18.13 -15.41 -1.12
N ARG A 136 -17.01 -16.12 -1.14
CA ARG A 136 -16.68 -17.04 -0.06
C ARG A 136 -16.31 -16.20 1.16
N ILE A 137 -17.26 -16.08 2.08
CA ILE A 137 -17.00 -15.62 3.44
C ILE A 137 -16.54 -16.90 4.18
N ASP A 138 -15.25 -17.05 4.35
CA ASP A 138 -14.65 -17.96 5.32
C ASP A 138 -13.94 -17.14 6.39
#